data_eb30527bf0b1af1ea06e7b246ff857a0
#
_entry.id   eb30527bf0b1af1ea06e7b246ff857a0
#
_cell.length_a   1.000
_cell.length_b   1.000
_cell.length_c   1.000
_cell.angle_alpha   90.00
_cell.angle_beta   90.00
_cell.angle_gamma   90.00
#
_symmetry.space_group_name_H-M   'P 1'
#
loop_
_entity.id
_entity.type
_entity.pdbx_description
1 polymer ?
#
loop_
_entity_poly.entity_id
_entity_poly.type
_entity_poly.pdbx_seq_one_letter_code
_entity_poly.pdbx_strand_id
1 'polypeptide(L)'
;MKQFDPASSFGADVAARYDDALRGDEEAAAQFLCELAAGRRALEFAIGTGRIALPLAAHGVTVDGIELSPHMIERLRAKRGGDGIEVVQGDMSVTTTGRRYGLVYLVFNTIFNLLTADDQIRCFANAARHLDGAGCFVVETALPHAWIPSGQPDYVHAEQIGLDAVVLDVARYDPVTQLLEENHVRISTSGITMNPIVCRLITPGEMDLMARLAGLRLVERFANWQRTPFDAQSTAHVSLYALSDGVQPAGSALHAA
;
A
#
# COMPACT_ATOMS: atom_id res chain seq x y z
N MET A 1 3.26 26.04 -5.38
CA MET A 1 3.80 25.01 -4.46
C MET A 1 4.93 24.28 -5.15
N LYS A 2 5.96 23.85 -4.42
CA LYS A 2 6.92 22.87 -4.96
C LYS A 2 6.10 21.63 -5.30
N GLN A 3 6.29 21.09 -6.50
CA GLN A 3 5.63 19.87 -6.92
C GLN A 3 6.05 18.75 -5.95
N PHE A 4 5.09 18.10 -5.31
CA PHE A 4 5.35 16.94 -4.45
C PHE A 4 5.84 15.78 -5.33
N ASP A 5 6.92 15.15 -4.92
CA ASP A 5 7.47 13.97 -5.58
C ASP A 5 7.33 12.77 -4.64
N PRO A 6 6.46 11.79 -4.95
CA PRO A 6 6.27 10.59 -4.13
C PRO A 6 7.57 9.83 -3.86
N ALA A 7 8.52 9.82 -4.81
CA ALA A 7 9.80 9.16 -4.63
C ALA A 7 10.64 9.79 -3.51
N SER A 8 10.45 11.08 -3.23
CA SER A 8 11.18 11.79 -2.16
C SER A 8 10.60 11.56 -0.76
N SER A 9 9.34 11.10 -0.64
CA SER A 9 8.65 10.89 0.65
C SER A 9 9.27 9.76 1.47
N PHE A 10 9.87 8.77 0.81
CA PHE A 10 10.53 7.63 1.45
C PHE A 10 12.05 7.71 1.25
N GLY A 11 12.62 8.90 1.51
CA GLY A 11 14.06 9.14 1.48
C GLY A 11 14.81 8.50 2.65
N ALA A 12 16.13 8.73 2.72
CA ALA A 12 17.03 8.11 3.70
C ALA A 12 16.57 8.32 5.15
N ASP A 13 16.16 9.54 5.50
CA ASP A 13 15.73 9.89 6.87
C ASP A 13 14.45 9.17 7.29
N VAL A 14 13.50 9.01 6.37
CA VAL A 14 12.25 8.26 6.61
C VAL A 14 12.56 6.77 6.70
N ALA A 15 13.32 6.23 5.75
CA ALA A 15 13.71 4.83 5.75
C ALA A 15 14.47 4.43 7.03
N ALA A 16 15.34 5.30 7.54
CA ALA A 16 16.10 5.04 8.77
C ALA A 16 15.24 4.82 10.02
N ARG A 17 14.05 5.45 10.06
CA ARG A 17 13.14 5.43 11.22
C ARG A 17 11.84 4.65 10.97
N TYR A 18 11.66 4.11 9.76
CA TYR A 18 10.40 3.50 9.33
C TYR A 18 9.96 2.33 10.23
N ASP A 19 10.93 1.61 10.77
CA ASP A 19 10.72 0.45 11.63
C ASP A 19 10.74 0.76 13.14
N ASP A 20 10.89 2.03 13.54
CA ASP A 20 10.97 2.41 14.97
C ASP A 20 9.64 2.16 15.71
N ALA A 21 8.53 2.12 15.00
CA ALA A 21 7.22 1.81 15.54
C ALA A 21 6.62 0.57 14.85
N LEU A 22 6.43 -0.51 15.62
CA LEU A 22 5.63 -1.66 15.18
C LEU A 22 4.14 -1.27 15.18
N ARG A 23 3.41 -1.72 14.18
CA ARG A 23 1.97 -1.46 14.06
C ARG A 23 1.10 -2.50 14.74
N GLY A 24 1.70 -3.69 15.02
CA GLY A 24 1.07 -4.78 15.75
C GLY A 24 0.17 -5.69 14.92
N ASP A 25 0.13 -5.49 13.61
CA ASP A 25 -0.66 -6.28 12.66
C ASP A 25 0.19 -7.22 11.79
N GLU A 26 1.52 -7.14 11.89
CA GLU A 26 2.47 -7.81 11.00
C GLU A 26 2.26 -9.33 10.96
N GLU A 27 2.13 -9.96 12.11
CA GLU A 27 1.97 -11.41 12.21
C GLU A 27 0.58 -11.85 11.70
N ALA A 28 -0.48 -11.10 12.04
CA ALA A 28 -1.83 -11.40 11.57
C ALA A 28 -1.94 -11.27 10.05
N ALA A 29 -1.32 -10.24 9.49
CA ALA A 29 -1.23 -10.04 8.04
C ALA A 29 -0.45 -11.16 7.36
N ALA A 30 0.73 -11.52 7.91
CA ALA A 30 1.57 -12.59 7.36
C ALA A 30 0.85 -13.95 7.38
N GLN A 31 0.16 -14.29 8.47
CA GLN A 31 -0.62 -15.53 8.56
C GLN A 31 -1.75 -15.56 7.54
N PHE A 32 -2.54 -14.48 7.44
CA PHE A 32 -3.63 -14.36 6.47
C PHE A 32 -3.12 -14.50 5.02
N LEU A 33 -2.04 -13.82 4.68
CA LEU A 33 -1.43 -13.87 3.35
C LEU A 33 -0.79 -15.22 3.05
N CYS A 34 -0.20 -15.90 4.05
CA CYS A 34 0.33 -17.26 3.91
C CYS A 34 -0.77 -18.27 3.53
N GLU A 35 -1.93 -18.19 4.19
CA GLU A 35 -3.09 -19.03 3.84
C GLU A 35 -3.54 -18.81 2.38
N LEU A 36 -3.59 -17.56 1.92
CA LEU A 36 -3.96 -17.21 0.55
C LEU A 36 -2.89 -17.62 -0.48
N ALA A 37 -1.63 -17.51 -0.13
CA ALA A 37 -0.53 -17.95 -1.00
C ALA A 37 -0.61 -19.46 -1.26
N ALA A 38 -1.09 -20.26 -0.29
CA ALA A 38 -1.28 -21.71 -0.41
C ALA A 38 -0.05 -22.44 -1.00
N GLY A 39 1.15 -22.07 -0.52
CA GLY A 39 2.43 -22.61 -0.99
C GLY A 39 2.94 -22.02 -2.32
N ARG A 40 2.22 -21.10 -2.95
CA ARG A 40 2.64 -20.42 -4.17
C ARG A 40 3.46 -19.16 -3.84
N ARG A 41 4.22 -18.68 -4.82
CA ARG A 41 5.02 -17.46 -4.70
C ARG A 41 4.12 -16.22 -4.55
N ALA A 42 4.55 -15.27 -3.72
CA ALA A 42 3.87 -13.99 -3.49
C ALA A 42 4.70 -12.82 -4.05
N LEU A 43 4.01 -11.73 -4.42
CA LEU A 43 4.60 -10.46 -4.82
C LEU A 43 4.01 -9.34 -3.96
N GLU A 44 4.87 -8.62 -3.25
CA GLU A 44 4.49 -7.40 -2.56
C GLU A 44 4.74 -6.17 -3.42
N PHE A 45 3.71 -5.36 -3.63
CA PHE A 45 3.83 -4.02 -4.20
C PHE A 45 4.23 -3.02 -3.12
N ALA A 46 5.22 -2.18 -3.42
CA ALA A 46 5.82 -1.24 -2.47
C ALA A 46 6.29 -1.95 -1.18
N ILE A 47 7.13 -2.96 -1.34
CA ILE A 47 7.59 -3.86 -0.26
C ILE A 47 8.26 -3.11 0.91
N GLY A 48 8.77 -1.89 0.67
CA GLY A 48 9.40 -1.05 1.67
C GLY A 48 10.59 -1.73 2.35
N THR A 49 10.59 -1.68 3.67
CA THR A 49 11.61 -2.33 4.50
C THR A 49 11.33 -3.80 4.79
N GLY A 50 10.30 -4.39 4.14
CA GLY A 50 9.91 -5.78 4.30
C GLY A 50 9.09 -6.06 5.57
N ARG A 51 8.33 -5.09 6.05
CA ARG A 51 7.50 -5.21 7.26
C ARG A 51 6.59 -6.44 7.23
N ILE A 52 5.96 -6.73 6.10
CA ILE A 52 5.09 -7.89 5.90
C ILE A 52 5.83 -9.04 5.18
N ALA A 53 6.68 -8.72 4.20
CA ALA A 53 7.42 -9.73 3.43
C ALA A 53 8.30 -10.65 4.30
N LEU A 54 8.99 -10.10 5.30
CA LEU A 54 9.89 -10.89 6.15
C LEU A 54 9.13 -11.88 7.05
N PRO A 55 8.07 -11.49 7.79
CA PRO A 55 7.23 -12.45 8.51
C PRO A 55 6.59 -13.47 7.56
N LEU A 56 6.08 -13.05 6.40
CA LEU A 56 5.49 -13.97 5.42
C LEU A 56 6.51 -14.99 4.89
N ALA A 57 7.75 -14.54 4.63
CA ALA A 57 8.84 -15.45 4.26
C ALA A 57 9.22 -16.42 5.38
N ALA A 58 9.13 -16.00 6.65
CA ALA A 58 9.35 -16.87 7.80
C ALA A 58 8.28 -17.97 7.91
N HIS A 59 7.07 -17.75 7.40
CA HIS A 59 6.02 -18.77 7.22
C HIS A 59 6.27 -19.70 6.01
N GLY A 60 7.41 -19.57 5.32
CA GLY A 60 7.79 -20.46 4.21
C GLY A 60 7.27 -20.03 2.83
N VAL A 61 6.68 -18.85 2.70
CA VAL A 61 6.26 -18.31 1.40
C VAL A 61 7.45 -17.65 0.72
N THR A 62 7.72 -17.99 -0.55
CA THR A 62 8.69 -17.25 -1.34
C THR A 62 8.08 -15.92 -1.76
N VAL A 63 8.71 -14.81 -1.36
CA VAL A 63 8.23 -13.45 -1.61
C VAL A 63 9.20 -12.72 -2.53
N ASP A 64 8.67 -12.04 -3.55
CA ASP A 64 9.37 -11.04 -4.34
C ASP A 64 8.74 -9.67 -4.06
N GLY A 65 9.41 -8.57 -4.43
CA GLY A 65 8.90 -7.22 -4.20
C GLY A 65 9.13 -6.27 -5.37
N ILE A 66 8.29 -5.24 -5.43
CA ILE A 66 8.53 -4.02 -6.21
C ILE A 66 8.63 -2.88 -5.21
N GLU A 67 9.66 -2.03 -5.33
CA GLU A 67 9.87 -0.87 -4.44
C GLU A 67 10.46 0.30 -5.21
N LEU A 68 9.92 1.49 -4.99
CA LEU A 68 10.38 2.70 -5.65
C LEU A 68 11.65 3.26 -4.99
N SER A 69 11.71 3.24 -3.65
CA SER A 69 12.78 3.85 -2.86
C SER A 69 13.99 2.93 -2.73
N PRO A 70 15.18 3.33 -3.23
CA PRO A 70 16.41 2.56 -3.02
C PRO A 70 16.79 2.49 -1.53
N HIS A 71 16.44 3.50 -0.73
CA HIS A 71 16.72 3.52 0.70
C HIS A 71 15.88 2.49 1.48
N MET A 72 14.63 2.28 1.07
CA MET A 72 13.79 1.22 1.63
C MET A 72 14.35 -0.16 1.27
N ILE A 73 14.76 -0.38 0.02
CA ILE A 73 15.40 -1.63 -0.42
C ILE A 73 16.69 -1.91 0.37
N GLU A 74 17.51 -0.89 0.59
CA GLU A 74 18.73 -1.02 1.39
C GLU A 74 18.43 -1.44 2.82
N ARG A 75 17.41 -0.84 3.45
CA ARG A 75 16.93 -1.23 4.79
C ARG A 75 16.40 -2.65 4.83
N LEU A 76 15.65 -3.07 3.83
CA LEU A 76 15.18 -4.46 3.72
C LEU A 76 16.36 -5.43 3.69
N ARG A 77 17.36 -5.18 2.82
CA ARG A 77 18.54 -6.04 2.66
C ARG A 77 19.40 -6.11 3.92
N ALA A 78 19.42 -5.06 4.74
CA ALA A 78 20.13 -5.05 6.02
C ALA A 78 19.49 -5.92 7.11
N LYS A 79 18.23 -6.36 6.91
CA LYS A 79 17.51 -7.21 7.86
C LYS A 79 17.79 -8.70 7.60
N ARG A 80 17.71 -9.49 8.65
CA ARG A 80 17.85 -10.95 8.56
C ARG A 80 16.78 -11.53 7.61
N GLY A 81 17.22 -12.23 6.58
CA GLY A 81 16.35 -12.81 5.56
C GLY A 81 16.03 -11.85 4.39
N GLY A 82 16.37 -10.56 4.51
CA GLY A 82 16.10 -9.56 3.47
C GLY A 82 16.87 -9.79 2.18
N ASP A 83 18.11 -10.32 2.27
CA ASP A 83 18.90 -10.68 1.08
C ASP A 83 18.29 -11.81 0.26
N GLY A 84 17.42 -12.64 0.85
CA GLY A 84 16.71 -13.71 0.17
C GLY A 84 15.48 -13.26 -0.63
N ILE A 85 15.07 -12.00 -0.49
CA ILE A 85 13.91 -11.42 -1.17
C ILE A 85 14.38 -10.71 -2.44
N GLU A 86 13.88 -11.16 -3.60
CA GLU A 86 14.18 -10.51 -4.87
C GLU A 86 13.31 -9.26 -5.03
N VAL A 87 13.94 -8.08 -5.18
CA VAL A 87 13.25 -6.81 -5.32
C VAL A 87 13.62 -6.15 -6.65
N VAL A 88 12.60 -5.79 -7.42
CA VAL A 88 12.73 -4.95 -8.61
C VAL A 88 12.47 -3.50 -8.22
N GLN A 89 13.46 -2.64 -8.43
CA GLN A 89 13.27 -1.21 -8.16
C GLN A 89 12.39 -0.58 -9.25
N GLY A 90 11.30 0.08 -8.84
CA GLY A 90 10.40 0.77 -9.75
C GLY A 90 9.04 1.09 -9.16
N ASP A 91 8.21 1.75 -9.96
CA ASP A 91 6.85 2.14 -9.63
C ASP A 91 5.90 0.93 -9.73
N MET A 92 5.18 0.63 -8.66
CA MET A 92 4.23 -0.47 -8.56
C MET A 92 3.09 -0.41 -9.58
N SER A 93 2.80 0.76 -10.15
CA SER A 93 1.74 0.90 -11.15
C SER A 93 2.13 0.39 -12.54
N VAL A 94 3.44 0.26 -12.84
CA VAL A 94 3.92 -0.08 -14.18
C VAL A 94 5.03 -1.12 -14.21
N THR A 95 5.84 -1.24 -13.15
CA THR A 95 7.00 -2.13 -13.11
C THR A 95 6.57 -3.59 -13.14
N THR A 96 7.27 -4.41 -13.94
CA THR A 96 7.00 -5.85 -14.03
C THR A 96 8.21 -6.66 -13.58
N THR A 97 7.95 -7.78 -12.89
CA THR A 97 8.97 -8.77 -12.51
C THR A 97 9.21 -9.83 -13.59
N GLY A 98 8.35 -9.88 -14.62
CA GLY A 98 8.38 -10.92 -15.64
C GLY A 98 7.85 -12.29 -15.17
N ARG A 99 7.31 -12.38 -13.95
CA ARG A 99 6.79 -13.63 -13.35
C ARG A 99 5.30 -13.55 -13.08
N ARG A 100 4.70 -14.70 -12.79
CA ARG A 100 3.32 -14.84 -12.30
C ARG A 100 3.35 -15.36 -10.87
N TYR A 101 2.31 -14.97 -10.11
CA TYR A 101 2.22 -15.20 -8.68
C TYR A 101 0.85 -15.73 -8.28
N GLY A 102 0.81 -16.58 -7.29
CA GLY A 102 -0.44 -17.01 -6.66
C GLY A 102 -1.05 -15.95 -5.75
N LEU A 103 -0.21 -15.01 -5.29
CA LEU A 103 -0.62 -13.89 -4.45
C LEU A 103 0.12 -12.62 -4.88
N VAL A 104 -0.63 -11.55 -5.13
CA VAL A 104 -0.10 -10.19 -5.20
C VAL A 104 -0.74 -9.42 -4.05
N TYR A 105 0.00 -8.59 -3.34
CA TYR A 105 -0.59 -7.82 -2.25
C TYR A 105 0.01 -6.42 -2.13
N LEU A 106 -0.80 -5.50 -1.63
CA LEU A 106 -0.50 -4.10 -1.40
C LEU A 106 -1.17 -3.68 -0.11
N VAL A 107 -0.37 -3.36 0.89
CA VAL A 107 -0.84 -3.16 2.27
C VAL A 107 -0.59 -1.74 2.75
N PHE A 108 -1.17 -1.43 3.91
CA PHE A 108 -0.92 -0.20 4.65
C PHE A 108 -1.20 1.08 3.86
N ASN A 109 -2.38 1.16 3.25
CA ASN A 109 -2.82 2.38 2.54
C ASN A 109 -1.96 2.78 1.34
N THR A 110 -0.98 1.98 0.94
CA THR A 110 0.03 2.38 -0.05
C THR A 110 -0.55 2.67 -1.44
N ILE A 111 -1.73 2.13 -1.77
CA ILE A 111 -2.45 2.51 -3.00
C ILE A 111 -2.75 4.02 -3.05
N PHE A 112 -2.90 4.68 -1.90
CA PHE A 112 -3.16 6.12 -1.81
C PHE A 112 -1.95 6.97 -2.19
N ASN A 113 -0.73 6.40 -2.20
CA ASN A 113 0.48 7.09 -2.67
C ASN A 113 0.50 7.29 -4.20
N LEU A 114 -0.39 6.64 -4.93
CA LEU A 114 -0.64 6.90 -6.36
C LEU A 114 -1.64 8.05 -6.48
N LEU A 115 -1.17 9.20 -6.92
CA LEU A 115 -1.87 10.49 -6.80
C LEU A 115 -2.94 10.74 -7.86
N THR A 116 -3.07 9.86 -8.85
CA THR A 116 -4.11 9.96 -9.87
C THR A 116 -4.95 8.69 -9.95
N ALA A 117 -6.21 8.84 -10.37
CA ALA A 117 -7.08 7.69 -10.61
C ALA A 117 -6.48 6.74 -11.66
N ASP A 118 -5.85 7.28 -12.68
CA ASP A 118 -5.22 6.50 -13.75
C ASP A 118 -4.03 5.67 -13.23
N ASP A 119 -3.22 6.21 -12.31
CA ASP A 119 -2.12 5.47 -11.67
C ASP A 119 -2.66 4.33 -10.81
N GLN A 120 -3.71 4.58 -10.05
CA GLN A 120 -4.36 3.57 -9.22
C GLN A 120 -4.99 2.46 -10.10
N ILE A 121 -5.67 2.81 -11.20
CA ILE A 121 -6.17 1.83 -12.19
C ILE A 121 -5.01 1.04 -12.79
N ARG A 122 -3.90 1.69 -13.18
CA ARG A 122 -2.71 1.00 -13.67
C ARG A 122 -2.13 0.02 -12.66
N CYS A 123 -2.14 0.36 -11.37
CA CYS A 123 -1.70 -0.53 -10.30
C CYS A 123 -2.57 -1.80 -10.24
N PHE A 124 -3.89 -1.68 -10.29
CA PHE A 124 -4.80 -2.83 -10.37
C PHE A 124 -4.54 -3.67 -11.64
N ALA A 125 -4.34 -3.03 -12.79
CA ALA A 125 -4.01 -3.71 -14.04
C ALA A 125 -2.64 -4.40 -13.97
N ASN A 126 -1.67 -3.80 -13.29
CA ASN A 126 -0.36 -4.40 -13.05
C ASN A 126 -0.47 -5.62 -12.13
N ALA A 127 -1.27 -5.55 -11.08
CA ALA A 127 -1.56 -6.71 -10.22
C ALA A 127 -2.19 -7.84 -11.04
N ALA A 128 -3.22 -7.55 -11.84
CA ALA A 128 -3.86 -8.55 -12.71
C ALA A 128 -2.86 -9.23 -13.68
N ARG A 129 -1.91 -8.47 -14.23
CA ARG A 129 -0.85 -9.02 -15.10
C ARG A 129 0.11 -9.94 -14.37
N HIS A 130 0.32 -9.75 -13.07
CA HIS A 130 1.20 -10.57 -12.24
C HIS A 130 0.50 -11.80 -11.64
N LEU A 131 -0.83 -11.89 -11.67
CA LEU A 131 -1.55 -13.04 -11.16
C LEU A 131 -1.43 -14.25 -12.11
N ASP A 132 -1.24 -15.44 -11.55
CA ASP A 132 -1.56 -16.69 -12.23
C ASP A 132 -3.09 -16.91 -12.30
N GLY A 133 -3.55 -17.91 -13.04
CA GLY A 133 -4.98 -18.11 -13.28
C GLY A 133 -5.82 -18.40 -12.02
N ALA A 134 -5.19 -18.81 -10.92
CA ALA A 134 -5.84 -19.10 -9.63
C ALA A 134 -5.38 -18.13 -8.53
N GLY A 135 -4.64 -17.08 -8.91
CA GLY A 135 -4.10 -16.11 -7.98
C GLY A 135 -5.12 -15.10 -7.49
N CYS A 136 -4.77 -14.41 -6.40
CA CYS A 136 -5.56 -13.29 -5.88
C CYS A 136 -4.70 -12.05 -5.62
N PHE A 137 -5.33 -10.88 -5.73
CA PHE A 137 -4.77 -9.59 -5.35
C PHE A 137 -5.42 -9.12 -4.05
N VAL A 138 -4.61 -8.82 -3.06
CA VAL A 138 -5.05 -8.33 -1.73
C VAL A 138 -4.67 -6.88 -1.59
N VAL A 139 -5.63 -6.03 -1.22
CA VAL A 139 -5.40 -4.60 -0.93
C VAL A 139 -5.93 -4.29 0.46
N GLU A 140 -5.09 -3.67 1.30
CA GLU A 140 -5.48 -3.14 2.60
C GLU A 140 -5.43 -1.63 2.60
N THR A 141 -6.53 -0.99 3.01
CA THR A 141 -6.57 0.46 3.25
C THR A 141 -7.51 0.83 4.39
N ALA A 142 -7.25 1.99 4.98
CA ALA A 142 -8.24 2.71 5.77
C ALA A 142 -9.37 3.23 4.88
N LEU A 143 -10.50 3.57 5.51
CA LEU A 143 -11.58 4.29 4.84
C LEU A 143 -11.36 5.80 4.97
N PRO A 144 -11.67 6.61 3.94
CA PRO A 144 -11.44 8.06 3.98
C PRO A 144 -12.05 8.75 5.20
N HIS A 145 -13.24 8.32 5.65
CA HIS A 145 -13.91 8.91 6.81
C HIS A 145 -13.20 8.62 8.15
N ALA A 146 -12.30 7.64 8.20
CA ALA A 146 -11.51 7.36 9.39
C ALA A 146 -10.34 8.34 9.57
N TRP A 147 -9.92 8.98 8.47
CA TRP A 147 -8.82 9.95 8.49
C TRP A 147 -9.31 11.40 8.50
N ILE A 148 -10.42 11.67 7.79
CA ILE A 148 -10.90 13.03 7.60
C ILE A 148 -11.98 13.33 8.65
N PRO A 149 -11.74 14.27 9.58
CA PRO A 149 -12.75 14.70 10.52
C PRO A 149 -13.98 15.26 9.79
N SER A 150 -15.17 14.88 10.24
CA SER A 150 -16.41 15.32 9.63
C SER A 150 -16.55 16.85 9.63
N GLY A 151 -16.76 17.43 8.46
CA GLY A 151 -16.99 18.86 8.28
C GLY A 151 -15.77 19.77 8.38
N GLN A 152 -14.55 19.21 8.46
CA GLN A 152 -13.29 19.97 8.53
C GLN A 152 -12.30 19.46 7.49
N PRO A 153 -12.15 20.14 6.33
CA PRO A 153 -11.17 19.76 5.33
C PRO A 153 -9.73 20.02 5.77
N ASP A 154 -9.51 21.03 6.61
CA ASP A 154 -8.20 21.36 7.21
C ASP A 154 -8.22 20.98 8.69
N TYR A 155 -7.25 20.21 9.16
CA TYR A 155 -7.20 19.79 10.56
C TYR A 155 -5.76 19.63 11.07
N VAL A 156 -5.63 19.65 12.39
CA VAL A 156 -4.41 19.28 13.11
C VAL A 156 -4.78 18.21 14.12
N HIS A 157 -4.08 17.09 14.06
CA HIS A 157 -4.24 15.98 14.99
C HIS A 157 -2.92 15.70 15.71
N ALA A 158 -2.97 15.42 17.03
CA ALA A 158 -1.79 14.97 17.75
C ALA A 158 -1.65 13.45 17.58
N GLU A 159 -0.68 13.02 16.77
CA GLU A 159 -0.38 11.61 16.56
C GLU A 159 0.37 11.01 17.75
N GLN A 160 1.35 11.76 18.29
CA GLN A 160 2.12 11.34 19.45
C GLN A 160 2.34 12.49 20.41
N ILE A 161 2.11 12.23 21.70
CA ILE A 161 2.37 13.19 22.78
C ILE A 161 3.37 12.56 23.75
N GLY A 162 4.56 13.16 23.86
CA GLY A 162 5.60 12.76 24.79
C GLY A 162 6.15 13.96 25.55
N LEU A 163 6.98 13.71 26.57
CA LEU A 163 7.61 14.79 27.36
C LEU A 163 8.67 15.57 26.60
N ASP A 164 9.38 14.90 25.69
CA ASP A 164 10.54 15.46 24.96
C ASP A 164 10.22 15.77 23.50
N ALA A 165 9.10 15.29 23.00
CA ALA A 165 8.65 15.52 21.64
C ALA A 165 7.14 15.32 21.47
N VAL A 166 6.59 16.03 20.49
CA VAL A 166 5.22 15.80 19.98
C VAL A 166 5.28 15.59 18.47
N VAL A 167 4.37 14.78 17.94
CA VAL A 167 4.14 14.63 16.49
C VAL A 167 2.72 15.06 16.20
N LEU A 168 2.58 15.97 15.25
CA LEU A 168 1.32 16.53 14.79
C LEU A 168 1.13 16.17 13.32
N ASP A 169 -0.05 15.68 12.97
CA ASP A 169 -0.51 15.62 11.60
C ASP A 169 -1.22 16.91 11.26
N VAL A 170 -0.66 17.66 10.33
CA VAL A 170 -1.25 18.90 9.79
C VAL A 170 -1.71 18.58 8.38
N ALA A 171 -3.00 18.55 8.16
CA ALA A 171 -3.56 18.02 6.92
C ALA A 171 -4.63 18.91 6.31
N ARG A 172 -4.76 18.80 4.98
CA ARG A 172 -5.81 19.39 4.16
C ARG A 172 -6.33 18.35 3.19
N TYR A 173 -7.65 18.19 3.13
CA TYR A 173 -8.31 17.32 2.15
C TYR A 173 -9.12 18.13 1.14
N ASP A 174 -8.88 17.89 -0.15
CA ASP A 174 -9.69 18.42 -1.24
C ASP A 174 -10.64 17.32 -1.76
N PRO A 175 -11.95 17.42 -1.52
CA PRO A 175 -12.91 16.40 -1.95
C PRO A 175 -13.11 16.34 -3.47
N VAL A 176 -12.69 17.36 -4.23
CA VAL A 176 -12.82 17.38 -5.69
C VAL A 176 -11.73 16.54 -6.34
N THR A 177 -10.50 16.71 -5.89
CA THR A 177 -9.34 15.94 -6.37
C THR A 177 -9.12 14.66 -5.57
N GLN A 178 -9.76 14.54 -4.39
CA GLN A 178 -9.57 13.48 -3.40
C GLN A 178 -8.15 13.43 -2.83
N LEU A 179 -7.40 14.52 -2.94
CA LEU A 179 -6.06 14.62 -2.39
C LEU A 179 -6.09 15.05 -0.93
N LEU A 180 -5.39 14.27 -0.11
CA LEU A 180 -5.01 14.62 1.24
C LEU A 180 -3.54 15.05 1.21
N GLU A 181 -3.30 16.33 1.47
CA GLU A 181 -1.96 16.88 1.72
C GLU A 181 -1.71 16.85 3.22
N GLU A 182 -0.71 16.13 3.67
CA GLU A 182 -0.41 15.94 5.09
C GLU A 182 1.05 16.22 5.38
N ASN A 183 1.33 16.70 6.57
CA ASN A 183 2.67 16.92 7.07
C ASN A 183 2.77 16.38 8.50
N HIS A 184 3.60 15.36 8.69
CA HIS A 184 3.96 14.87 10.03
C HIS A 184 5.02 15.79 10.61
N VAL A 185 4.59 16.72 11.46
CA VAL A 185 5.44 17.73 12.11
C VAL A 185 5.89 17.22 13.46
N ARG A 186 7.17 16.86 13.56
CA ARG A 186 7.79 16.52 14.83
C ARG A 186 8.44 17.76 15.45
N ILE A 187 8.01 18.12 16.63
CA ILE A 187 8.57 19.19 17.47
C ILE A 187 9.28 18.54 18.65
N SER A 188 10.56 18.82 18.83
CA SER A 188 11.38 18.27 19.92
C SER A 188 12.37 19.30 20.45
N THR A 189 13.10 18.95 21.52
CA THR A 189 14.19 19.80 22.06
C THR A 189 15.34 20.01 21.07
N SER A 190 15.49 19.13 20.06
CA SER A 190 16.52 19.25 19.02
C SER A 190 16.06 20.08 17.81
N GLY A 191 14.79 20.49 17.74
CA GLY A 191 14.24 21.29 16.66
C GLY A 191 12.92 20.76 16.11
N ILE A 192 12.59 21.26 14.91
CA ILE A 192 11.35 20.90 14.18
C ILE A 192 11.76 20.17 12.90
N THR A 193 11.12 19.02 12.65
CA THR A 193 11.23 18.32 11.36
C THR A 193 9.84 18.19 10.74
N MET A 194 9.78 18.24 9.40
CA MET A 194 8.56 18.15 8.63
C MET A 194 8.72 17.03 7.59
N ASN A 195 7.77 16.09 7.56
CA ASN A 195 7.75 15.00 6.60
C ASN A 195 6.43 15.08 5.80
N PRO A 196 6.42 15.78 4.66
CA PRO A 196 5.22 15.90 3.85
C PRO A 196 4.90 14.59 3.15
N ILE A 197 3.62 14.27 3.08
CA ILE A 197 3.06 13.19 2.28
C ILE A 197 1.80 13.70 1.56
N VAL A 198 1.55 13.19 0.38
CA VAL A 198 0.29 13.42 -0.34
C VAL A 198 -0.30 12.08 -0.70
N CYS A 199 -1.58 11.92 -0.43
CA CYS A 199 -2.34 10.70 -0.69
C CYS A 199 -3.59 11.02 -1.52
N ARG A 200 -3.93 10.17 -2.49
CA ARG A 200 -5.25 10.20 -3.12
C ARG A 200 -6.13 9.14 -2.46
N LEU A 201 -7.09 9.60 -1.67
CA LEU A 201 -8.00 8.72 -0.94
C LEU A 201 -9.10 8.21 -1.88
N ILE A 202 -9.36 6.89 -1.80
CA ILE A 202 -10.43 6.25 -2.58
C ILE A 202 -11.32 5.40 -1.68
N THR A 203 -12.56 5.28 -2.08
CA THR A 203 -13.54 4.43 -1.40
C THR A 203 -13.45 2.98 -1.88
N PRO A 204 -13.98 2.01 -1.11
CA PRO A 204 -14.10 0.63 -1.56
C PRO A 204 -14.86 0.49 -2.88
N GLY A 205 -15.88 1.33 -3.12
CA GLY A 205 -16.64 1.32 -4.38
C GLY A 205 -15.82 1.74 -5.58
N GLU A 206 -14.94 2.76 -5.43
CA GLU A 206 -13.99 3.13 -6.50
C GLU A 206 -12.97 2.02 -6.76
N MET A 207 -12.45 1.38 -5.71
CA MET A 207 -11.56 0.22 -5.86
C MET A 207 -12.20 -0.91 -6.64
N ASP A 208 -13.46 -1.19 -6.38
CA ASP A 208 -14.21 -2.24 -7.10
C ASP A 208 -14.40 -1.90 -8.59
N LEU A 209 -14.58 -0.61 -8.91
CA LEU A 209 -14.62 -0.14 -10.30
C LEU A 209 -13.24 -0.24 -10.97
N MET A 210 -12.17 0.16 -10.28
CA MET A 210 -10.78 0.02 -10.77
C MET A 210 -10.42 -1.45 -10.99
N ALA A 211 -10.82 -2.34 -10.07
CA ALA A 211 -10.65 -3.76 -10.21
C ALA A 211 -11.35 -4.31 -11.47
N ARG A 212 -12.60 -3.91 -11.72
CA ARG A 212 -13.34 -4.31 -12.93
C ARG A 212 -12.68 -3.82 -14.21
N LEU A 213 -12.19 -2.57 -14.24
CA LEU A 213 -11.45 -2.04 -15.37
C LEU A 213 -10.15 -2.82 -15.63
N ALA A 214 -9.54 -3.38 -14.58
CA ALA A 214 -8.34 -4.20 -14.66
C ALA A 214 -8.62 -5.70 -14.96
N GLY A 215 -9.88 -6.09 -15.15
CA GLY A 215 -10.26 -7.50 -15.36
C GLY A 215 -10.27 -8.34 -14.07
N LEU A 216 -10.42 -7.68 -12.92
CA LEU A 216 -10.54 -8.31 -11.62
C LEU A 216 -11.98 -8.20 -11.10
N ARG A 217 -12.35 -9.10 -10.18
CA ARG A 217 -13.62 -9.05 -9.44
C ARG A 217 -13.35 -9.17 -7.95
N LEU A 218 -14.12 -8.47 -7.14
CA LEU A 218 -14.11 -8.65 -5.69
C LEU A 218 -14.56 -10.08 -5.35
N VAL A 219 -13.81 -10.74 -4.47
CA VAL A 219 -14.13 -12.07 -3.93
C VAL A 219 -14.67 -11.93 -2.52
N GLU A 220 -13.92 -11.24 -1.66
CA GLU A 220 -14.26 -11.00 -0.25
C GLU A 220 -13.71 -9.66 0.22
N ARG A 221 -14.30 -9.14 1.30
CA ARG A 221 -13.83 -7.95 2.01
C ARG A 221 -14.06 -8.14 3.49
N PHE A 222 -13.01 -7.87 4.27
CA PHE A 222 -13.00 -7.92 5.73
C PHE A 222 -12.63 -6.54 6.30
N ALA A 223 -12.99 -6.28 7.56
CA ALA A 223 -12.59 -5.06 8.24
C ALA A 223 -11.12 -5.05 8.67
N ASN A 224 -10.50 -6.24 8.80
CA ASN A 224 -9.12 -6.43 9.26
C ASN A 224 -8.57 -7.80 8.87
N TRP A 225 -7.31 -8.06 9.26
CA TRP A 225 -6.60 -9.33 9.02
C TRP A 225 -7.16 -10.54 9.77
N GLN A 226 -8.00 -10.33 10.80
CA GLN A 226 -8.69 -11.39 11.56
C GLN A 226 -10.02 -11.82 10.91
N ARG A 227 -10.30 -11.38 9.69
CA ARG A 227 -11.55 -11.66 8.95
C ARG A 227 -12.81 -11.16 9.66
N THR A 228 -12.71 -10.10 10.46
CA THR A 228 -13.89 -9.42 10.99
C THR A 228 -14.80 -8.98 9.84
N PRO A 229 -16.12 -9.22 9.88
CA PRO A 229 -17.03 -8.78 8.84
C PRO A 229 -16.90 -7.28 8.57
N PHE A 230 -16.87 -6.91 7.29
CA PHE A 230 -16.84 -5.53 6.86
C PHE A 230 -18.25 -4.94 6.89
N ASP A 231 -18.44 -3.84 7.62
CA ASP A 231 -19.73 -3.18 7.82
C ASP A 231 -19.62 -1.65 7.88
N ALA A 232 -20.72 -0.97 8.20
CA ALA A 232 -20.79 0.48 8.27
C ALA A 232 -19.98 1.12 9.41
N GLN A 233 -19.49 0.34 10.37
CA GLN A 233 -18.65 0.79 11.48
C GLN A 233 -17.15 0.56 11.21
N SER A 234 -16.83 -0.13 10.13
CA SER A 234 -15.45 -0.42 9.76
C SER A 234 -14.69 0.85 9.42
N THR A 235 -13.47 0.98 9.90
CA THR A 235 -12.55 2.12 9.63
C THR A 235 -11.48 1.77 8.62
N ALA A 236 -11.30 0.49 8.32
CA ALA A 236 -10.35 -0.04 7.35
C ALA A 236 -10.94 -1.27 6.67
N HIS A 237 -10.28 -1.76 5.64
CA HIS A 237 -10.65 -3.00 5.00
C HIS A 237 -9.46 -3.74 4.38
N VAL A 238 -9.58 -5.06 4.31
CA VAL A 238 -8.77 -5.97 3.52
C VAL A 238 -9.65 -6.54 2.43
N SER A 239 -9.38 -6.21 1.17
CA SER A 239 -10.18 -6.64 0.02
C SER A 239 -9.41 -7.64 -0.84
N LEU A 240 -10.06 -8.74 -1.20
CA LEU A 240 -9.54 -9.80 -2.05
C LEU A 240 -10.17 -9.71 -3.42
N TYR A 241 -9.33 -9.67 -4.44
CA TYR A 241 -9.75 -9.66 -5.84
C TYR A 241 -9.15 -10.86 -6.57
N ALA A 242 -9.89 -11.43 -7.51
CA ALA A 242 -9.43 -12.49 -8.40
C ALA A 242 -9.66 -12.09 -9.87
N LEU A 243 -8.98 -12.75 -10.79
CA LEU A 243 -9.23 -12.57 -12.22
C LEU A 243 -10.71 -12.88 -12.53
N SER A 244 -11.32 -12.04 -13.36
CA SER A 244 -12.67 -12.29 -13.87
C SER A 244 -12.64 -13.39 -14.91
N ASP A 245 -13.51 -14.38 -14.83
CA ASP A 245 -13.61 -15.43 -15.82
C ASP A 245 -13.99 -14.82 -17.19
N GLY A 246 -13.13 -14.97 -18.19
CA GLY A 246 -13.42 -14.64 -19.59
C GLY A 246 -13.18 -13.18 -20.01
N VAL A 247 -12.60 -12.31 -19.19
CA VAL A 247 -12.20 -10.95 -19.60
C VAL A 247 -10.67 -10.89 -19.73
N GLN A 248 -10.19 -10.83 -20.99
CA GLN A 248 -8.79 -10.39 -21.20
C GLN A 248 -8.66 -8.93 -20.73
N PRO A 249 -7.61 -8.58 -19.96
CA PRO A 249 -7.39 -7.18 -19.57
C PRO A 249 -7.32 -6.30 -20.82
N ALA A 250 -8.07 -5.21 -20.83
CA ALA A 250 -8.06 -4.20 -21.88
C ALA A 250 -6.66 -3.56 -21.98
N GLY A 251 -5.77 -4.13 -22.79
CA GLY A 251 -4.38 -3.71 -22.89
C GLY A 251 -3.66 -4.06 -24.17
N SER A 252 -4.33 -4.67 -25.17
CA SER A 252 -3.67 -5.01 -26.44
C SER A 252 -4.10 -4.16 -27.65
N ALA A 253 -4.88 -3.09 -27.47
CA ALA A 253 -5.46 -2.32 -28.57
C ALA A 253 -4.95 -0.87 -28.72
N LEU A 254 -3.82 -0.48 -28.12
CA LEU A 254 -3.29 0.88 -28.21
C LEU A 254 -1.94 1.01 -28.95
N HIS A 255 -1.59 0.00 -29.79
CA HIS A 255 -0.44 0.12 -30.70
C HIS A 255 -0.82 -0.33 -32.11
N ALA A 256 -1.77 0.36 -32.73
CA ALA A 256 -1.93 0.36 -34.20
C ALA A 256 -2.80 1.55 -34.62
N ALA A 257 -2.21 2.72 -34.72
CA ALA A 257 -2.58 3.82 -35.63
C ALA A 257 -1.52 4.90 -35.58
#